data_81590e1a5972cdecfbb4076fefd0b1eb
#
_entry.id   81590e1a5972cdecfbb4076fefd0b1eb
#
_cell.length_a   1.000
_cell.length_b   1.000
_cell.length_c   1.000
_cell.angle_alpha   90.00
_cell.angle_beta   90.00
_cell.angle_gamma   90.00
#
_symmetry.space_group_name_H-M   'P 1'
#
loop_
_entity.id
_entity.type
_entity.pdbx_description
1 polymer ?
#
loop_
_entity_poly.entity_id
_entity_poly.type
_entity_poly.pdbx_seq_one_letter_code
_entity_poly.pdbx_strand_id
1 'polypeptide(L)'
;DIIPQNLNAGGVHMDNEKNLKDEFKKADIESINLWHHREIRTATINDLEAVAAVEAECFPAAEAATKEEFAERIKFYGDHFWLMFDADKLISFVDGFVTDQPDLTDEMYENASMHNEKGAWQMIFGVNTLPAYRQHGYAGELIRKAIFDARAQRRKGLVLTCKDKLIHYYASFGFIDEGISESVHGNVVWHQMRLTF
;
A
#
# COMPACT_ATOMS: atom_id res chain seq x y z
N ASP A 1 -59.21 -52.29 -22.39
CA ASP A 1 -60.09 -51.34 -21.71
C ASP A 1 -59.31 -50.53 -20.69
N ILE A 2 -59.40 -49.22 -20.88
CA ILE A 2 -59.12 -48.14 -19.94
C ILE A 2 -57.64 -47.80 -19.66
N ILE A 3 -57.15 -46.79 -20.39
CA ILE A 3 -55.96 -45.96 -20.06
C ILE A 3 -56.41 -44.90 -19.04
N PRO A 4 -55.63 -44.57 -18.04
CA PRO A 4 -55.68 -43.26 -17.40
C PRO A 4 -54.48 -42.39 -17.85
N GLN A 5 -54.82 -41.25 -18.43
CA GLN A 5 -53.93 -40.11 -18.67
C GLN A 5 -53.71 -39.35 -17.38
N ASN A 6 -52.55 -38.71 -17.37
CA ASN A 6 -52.07 -37.58 -16.59
C ASN A 6 -51.02 -37.88 -15.53
N LEU A 7 -49.78 -37.62 -15.90
CA LEU A 7 -48.73 -37.16 -15.01
C LEU A 7 -48.19 -35.84 -15.54
N ASN A 8 -48.63 -34.77 -14.91
CA ASN A 8 -48.10 -33.45 -15.02
C ASN A 8 -46.78 -33.43 -14.24
N ALA A 9 -45.66 -33.52 -14.95
CA ALA A 9 -44.32 -33.36 -14.36
C ALA A 9 -43.57 -32.27 -15.15
N GLY A 10 -43.89 -31.03 -14.88
CA GLY A 10 -43.29 -29.90 -15.65
C GLY A 10 -43.09 -28.59 -14.90
N GLY A 11 -43.33 -28.50 -13.59
CA GLY A 11 -43.29 -27.22 -12.89
C GLY A 11 -42.14 -27.00 -11.89
N VAL A 12 -41.55 -28.05 -11.34
CA VAL A 12 -40.63 -27.91 -10.18
C VAL A 12 -39.16 -27.82 -10.60
N HIS A 13 -38.78 -28.23 -11.80
CA HIS A 13 -37.38 -28.23 -12.21
C HIS A 13 -36.90 -26.88 -12.80
N MET A 14 -37.77 -26.08 -13.40
CA MET A 14 -37.40 -24.79 -14.01
C MET A 14 -37.22 -23.68 -12.98
N ASP A 15 -37.93 -23.68 -11.87
CA ASP A 15 -37.80 -22.67 -10.82
C ASP A 15 -36.51 -22.86 -10.00
N ASN A 16 -36.04 -24.10 -9.87
CA ASN A 16 -34.80 -24.39 -9.14
C ASN A 16 -33.54 -23.99 -9.94
N GLU A 17 -33.53 -24.19 -11.25
CA GLU A 17 -32.42 -23.79 -12.11
C GLU A 17 -32.32 -22.26 -12.26
N LYS A 18 -33.44 -21.55 -12.28
CA LYS A 18 -33.47 -20.11 -12.34
C LYS A 18 -32.97 -19.50 -11.02
N ASN A 19 -33.38 -20.05 -9.89
CA ASN A 19 -32.94 -19.62 -8.57
C ASN A 19 -31.44 -19.86 -8.36
N LEU A 20 -30.90 -21.02 -8.79
CA LEU A 20 -29.45 -21.28 -8.77
C LEU A 20 -28.64 -20.29 -9.64
N LYS A 21 -29.12 -20.01 -10.86
CA LYS A 21 -28.46 -19.05 -11.76
C LYS A 21 -28.48 -17.63 -11.20
N ASP A 22 -29.54 -17.24 -10.52
CA ASP A 22 -29.65 -15.94 -9.88
C ASP A 22 -28.75 -15.84 -8.63
N GLU A 23 -28.61 -16.91 -7.85
CA GLU A 23 -27.66 -16.99 -6.72
C GLU A 23 -26.20 -16.97 -7.19
N PHE A 24 -25.84 -17.68 -8.28
CA PHE A 24 -24.50 -17.63 -8.86
C PHE A 24 -24.19 -16.23 -9.41
N LYS A 25 -25.12 -15.59 -10.09
CA LYS A 25 -24.94 -14.20 -10.55
C LYS A 25 -24.78 -13.22 -9.39
N LYS A 26 -25.51 -13.41 -8.31
CA LYS A 26 -25.39 -12.57 -7.10
C LYS A 26 -24.04 -12.75 -6.43
N ALA A 27 -23.56 -14.00 -6.29
CA ALA A 27 -22.25 -14.32 -5.73
C ALA A 27 -21.11 -13.76 -6.62
N ASP A 28 -21.23 -13.83 -7.96
CA ASP A 28 -20.28 -13.24 -8.89
C ASP A 28 -20.27 -11.72 -8.79
N ILE A 29 -21.44 -11.09 -8.67
CA ILE A 29 -21.54 -9.62 -8.52
C ILE A 29 -21.00 -9.20 -7.14
N GLU A 30 -21.24 -9.94 -6.08
CA GLU A 30 -20.67 -9.67 -4.75
C GLU A 30 -19.15 -9.88 -4.76
N SER A 31 -18.64 -10.91 -5.43
CA SER A 31 -17.20 -11.11 -5.58
C SER A 31 -16.56 -10.01 -6.43
N ILE A 32 -17.19 -9.60 -7.53
CA ILE A 32 -16.74 -8.48 -8.36
C ILE A 32 -16.76 -7.17 -7.57
N ASN A 33 -17.78 -6.93 -6.75
CA ASN A 33 -17.86 -5.76 -5.89
C ASN A 33 -16.77 -5.76 -4.79
N LEU A 34 -16.40 -6.92 -4.23
CA LEU A 34 -15.29 -7.05 -3.28
C LEU A 34 -13.94 -6.65 -3.90
N TRP A 35 -13.76 -6.82 -5.21
CA TRP A 35 -12.55 -6.38 -5.93
C TRP A 35 -12.55 -4.89 -6.29
N HIS A 36 -13.71 -4.21 -6.27
CA HIS A 36 -13.85 -2.80 -6.65
C HIS A 36 -13.81 -1.82 -5.47
N HIS A 37 -13.65 -2.30 -4.24
CA HIS A 37 -13.65 -1.43 -3.06
C HIS A 37 -12.25 -0.90 -2.67
N ARG A 38 -11.18 -1.35 -3.35
CA ARG A 38 -9.83 -0.85 -3.08
C ARG A 38 -9.43 0.21 -4.08
N GLU A 39 -9.04 1.34 -3.55
CA GLU A 39 -8.53 2.47 -4.31
C GLU A 39 -7.09 2.76 -3.89
N ILE A 40 -6.21 3.01 -4.87
CA ILE A 40 -4.87 3.55 -4.64
C ILE A 40 -4.83 4.95 -5.23
N ARG A 41 -4.51 5.92 -4.40
CA ARG A 41 -4.33 7.32 -4.80
C ARG A 41 -3.26 8.01 -3.97
N THR A 42 -2.85 9.19 -4.37
CA THR A 42 -1.94 10.03 -3.60
C THR A 42 -2.66 10.81 -2.49
N ALA A 43 -1.89 11.26 -1.50
CA ALA A 43 -2.44 11.94 -0.33
C ALA A 43 -2.77 13.40 -0.60
N THR A 44 -3.79 13.86 0.10
CA THR A 44 -4.13 15.28 0.28
C THR A 44 -4.13 15.61 1.76
N ILE A 45 -4.19 16.92 2.10
CA ILE A 45 -4.25 17.35 3.51
C ILE A 45 -5.49 16.79 4.25
N ASN A 46 -6.54 16.45 3.52
CA ASN A 46 -7.74 15.85 4.11
C ASN A 46 -7.50 14.42 4.64
N ASP A 47 -6.42 13.78 4.23
CA ASP A 47 -6.05 12.43 4.65
C ASP A 47 -5.19 12.42 5.93
N LEU A 48 -4.78 13.58 6.43
CA LEU A 48 -3.85 13.74 7.55
C LEU A 48 -4.23 12.93 8.78
N GLU A 49 -5.50 13.01 9.21
CA GLU A 49 -5.99 12.29 10.39
C GLU A 49 -5.89 10.77 10.20
N ALA A 50 -6.27 10.27 9.02
CA ALA A 50 -6.24 8.85 8.72
C ALA A 50 -4.79 8.35 8.62
N VAL A 51 -3.89 9.10 8.00
CA VAL A 51 -2.46 8.76 7.90
C VAL A 51 -1.82 8.69 9.29
N ALA A 52 -2.02 9.71 10.14
CA ALA A 52 -1.48 9.73 11.50
C ALA A 52 -2.02 8.58 12.36
N ALA A 53 -3.31 8.24 12.21
CA ALA A 53 -3.92 7.13 12.93
C ALA A 53 -3.33 5.77 12.51
N VAL A 54 -3.13 5.53 11.22
CA VAL A 54 -2.51 4.30 10.71
C VAL A 54 -1.06 4.18 11.17
N GLU A 55 -0.28 5.27 11.15
CA GLU A 55 1.10 5.30 11.66
C GLU A 55 1.16 4.89 13.12
N ALA A 56 0.34 5.51 13.97
CA ALA A 56 0.30 5.23 15.41
C ALA A 56 -0.10 3.78 15.73
N GLU A 57 -0.88 3.13 14.86
CA GLU A 57 -1.23 1.71 15.01
C GLU A 57 -0.13 0.78 14.49
N CYS A 58 0.69 1.24 13.56
CA CYS A 58 1.72 0.43 12.90
C CYS A 58 3.06 0.42 13.62
N PHE A 59 3.45 1.53 14.28
CA PHE A 59 4.77 1.72 14.86
C PHE A 59 4.74 2.06 16.34
N PRO A 60 5.78 1.65 17.10
CA PRO A 60 5.99 2.16 18.46
C PRO A 60 6.17 3.69 18.44
N ALA A 61 5.76 4.36 19.51
CA ALA A 61 5.84 5.83 19.61
C ALA A 61 7.26 6.41 19.39
N ALA A 62 8.32 5.63 19.68
CA ALA A 62 9.71 6.05 19.44
C ALA A 62 10.12 6.03 17.94
N GLU A 63 9.35 5.38 17.10
CA GLU A 63 9.61 5.25 15.66
C GLU A 63 8.54 5.95 14.81
N ALA A 64 7.34 6.17 15.37
CA ALA A 64 6.20 6.76 14.66
C ALA A 64 6.42 8.26 14.40
N ALA A 65 6.13 8.70 13.18
CA ALA A 65 6.07 10.12 12.86
C ALA A 65 4.81 10.75 13.49
N THR A 66 4.93 12.01 13.88
CA THR A 66 3.84 12.79 14.47
C THR A 66 2.86 13.29 13.39
N LYS A 67 1.67 13.70 13.83
CA LYS A 67 0.70 14.32 12.93
C LYS A 67 1.22 15.61 12.30
N GLU A 68 1.96 16.41 13.06
CA GLU A 68 2.58 17.65 12.59
C GLU A 68 3.63 17.37 11.51
N GLU A 69 4.44 16.34 11.66
CA GLU A 69 5.40 15.89 10.65
C GLU A 69 4.68 15.42 9.38
N PHE A 70 3.59 14.66 9.51
CA PHE A 70 2.79 14.26 8.34
C PHE A 70 2.12 15.44 7.64
N ALA A 71 1.68 16.47 8.38
CA ALA A 71 1.13 17.68 7.77
C ALA A 71 2.17 18.37 6.88
N GLU A 72 3.41 18.51 7.35
CA GLU A 72 4.50 19.07 6.53
C GLU A 72 4.88 18.14 5.37
N ARG A 73 4.97 16.84 5.58
CA ARG A 73 5.25 15.86 4.52
C ARG A 73 4.22 15.93 3.40
N ILE A 74 2.93 15.90 3.72
CA ILE A 74 1.84 15.97 2.72
C ILE A 74 1.89 17.29 1.96
N LYS A 75 2.18 18.40 2.63
CA LYS A 75 2.32 19.72 2.02
C LYS A 75 3.45 19.77 0.99
N PHE A 76 4.60 19.17 1.30
CA PHE A 76 5.78 19.23 0.43
C PHE A 76 5.78 18.14 -0.66
N TYR A 77 5.31 16.93 -0.34
CA TYR A 77 5.40 15.79 -1.24
C TYR A 77 4.20 14.82 -1.17
N GLY A 78 2.99 15.36 -1.02
CA GLY A 78 1.76 14.56 -1.01
C GLY A 78 1.59 13.65 -2.23
N ASP A 79 2.13 14.02 -3.39
CA ASP A 79 2.14 13.21 -4.60
C ASP A 79 3.07 11.99 -4.52
N HIS A 80 3.92 11.92 -3.49
CA HIS A 80 4.79 10.79 -3.15
C HIS A 80 4.33 10.04 -1.89
N PHE A 81 3.05 10.16 -1.57
CA PHE A 81 2.31 9.33 -0.64
C PHE A 81 1.33 8.47 -1.40
N TRP A 82 1.51 7.19 -1.38
CA TRP A 82 0.61 6.21 -1.99
C TRP A 82 -0.29 5.62 -0.92
N LEU A 83 -1.56 5.94 -0.97
CA LEU A 83 -2.58 5.52 -0.01
C LEU A 83 -3.42 4.41 -0.62
N MET A 84 -3.70 3.36 0.15
CA MET A 84 -4.65 2.31 -0.22
C MET A 84 -5.85 2.35 0.70
N PHE A 85 -7.02 2.50 0.11
CA PHE A 85 -8.31 2.46 0.80
C PHE A 85 -9.04 1.15 0.52
N ASP A 86 -9.72 0.63 1.55
CA ASP A 86 -10.74 -0.39 1.44
C ASP A 86 -12.08 0.29 1.78
N ALA A 87 -12.91 0.51 0.75
CA ALA A 87 -13.99 1.49 0.78
C ALA A 87 -13.48 2.87 1.27
N ASP A 88 -13.99 3.39 2.37
CA ASP A 88 -13.60 4.70 2.92
C ASP A 88 -12.48 4.61 3.97
N LYS A 89 -11.97 3.40 4.26
CA LYS A 89 -10.96 3.20 5.30
C LYS A 89 -9.56 3.15 4.70
N LEU A 90 -8.67 4.02 5.16
CA LEU A 90 -7.24 3.89 4.86
C LEU A 90 -6.68 2.64 5.57
N ILE A 91 -6.13 1.70 4.81
CA ILE A 91 -5.64 0.41 5.32
C ILE A 91 -4.13 0.24 5.20
N SER A 92 -3.52 0.95 4.27
CA SER A 92 -2.08 0.88 4.02
C SER A 92 -1.60 2.15 3.33
N PHE A 93 -0.36 2.57 3.60
CA PHE A 93 0.28 3.63 2.83
C PHE A 93 1.78 3.45 2.75
N VAL A 94 2.37 4.06 1.73
CA VAL A 94 3.81 4.21 1.56
C VAL A 94 4.07 5.69 1.33
N ASP A 95 5.08 6.25 2.00
CA ASP A 95 5.48 7.63 1.82
C ASP A 95 6.98 7.80 1.67
N GLY A 96 7.35 8.90 1.06
CA GLY A 96 8.74 9.30 0.92
C GLY A 96 8.86 10.53 0.03
N PHE A 97 10.06 11.05 -0.14
CA PHE A 97 10.29 12.22 -0.97
C PHE A 97 11.36 11.98 -2.04
N VAL A 98 11.57 12.95 -2.89
CA VAL A 98 12.57 12.89 -3.96
C VAL A 98 13.74 13.81 -3.62
N THR A 99 14.96 13.37 -3.94
CA THR A 99 16.19 14.12 -3.69
C THR A 99 17.29 13.73 -4.68
N ASP A 100 18.33 14.58 -4.80
CA ASP A 100 19.56 14.23 -5.52
C ASP A 100 20.57 13.48 -4.65
N GLN A 101 20.38 13.47 -3.33
CA GLN A 101 21.25 12.74 -2.42
C GLN A 101 21.06 11.24 -2.63
N PRO A 102 22.16 10.46 -2.78
CA PRO A 102 22.04 9.03 -3.07
C PRO A 102 21.66 8.19 -1.86
N ASP A 103 21.96 8.66 -0.65
CA ASP A 103 21.76 7.89 0.59
C ASP A 103 20.69 8.53 1.46
N LEU A 104 19.93 7.68 2.17
CA LEU A 104 18.88 8.10 3.07
C LEU A 104 19.50 8.45 4.43
N THR A 105 19.23 9.67 4.91
CA THR A 105 19.73 10.20 6.18
C THR A 105 18.60 10.48 7.17
N ASP A 106 18.91 10.50 8.47
CA ASP A 106 17.92 10.80 9.51
C ASP A 106 17.30 12.20 9.35
N GLU A 107 18.07 13.19 8.89
CA GLU A 107 17.56 14.55 8.61
C GLU A 107 16.38 14.55 7.63
N MET A 108 16.35 13.62 6.67
CA MET A 108 15.28 13.54 5.68
C MET A 108 13.93 13.20 6.30
N TYR A 109 13.90 12.45 7.40
CA TYR A 109 12.66 12.14 8.12
C TYR A 109 12.06 13.38 8.82
N GLU A 110 12.92 14.29 9.27
CA GLU A 110 12.55 15.46 10.07
C GLU A 110 12.30 16.70 9.22
N ASN A 111 12.90 16.77 8.02
CA ASN A 111 12.91 17.98 7.19
C ASN A 111 12.28 17.73 5.81
N ALA A 112 10.96 17.86 5.74
CA ALA A 112 10.20 17.69 4.49
C ALA A 112 10.61 18.70 3.39
N SER A 113 11.18 19.86 3.76
CA SER A 113 11.64 20.88 2.81
C SER A 113 12.86 20.46 1.98
N MET A 114 13.53 19.36 2.34
CA MET A 114 14.60 18.76 1.51
C MET A 114 14.06 18.10 0.24
N HIS A 115 12.74 17.95 0.12
CA HIS A 115 12.13 17.45 -1.10
C HIS A 115 12.52 18.29 -2.32
N ASN A 116 12.98 17.61 -3.35
CA ASN A 116 13.29 18.20 -4.65
C ASN A 116 12.62 17.36 -5.76
N GLU A 117 11.51 17.83 -6.30
CA GLU A 117 10.76 17.11 -7.34
C GLU A 117 11.62 16.75 -8.57
N LYS A 118 12.70 17.46 -8.82
CA LYS A 118 13.64 17.18 -9.92
C LYS A 118 14.76 16.21 -9.52
N GLY A 119 14.78 15.74 -8.27
CA GLY A 119 15.81 14.86 -7.73
C GLY A 119 15.88 13.51 -8.44
N ALA A 120 17.01 12.86 -8.30
CA ALA A 120 17.33 11.62 -8.99
C ALA A 120 16.78 10.36 -8.27
N TRP A 121 16.56 10.45 -6.97
CA TRP A 121 16.22 9.29 -6.12
C TRP A 121 14.89 9.48 -5.41
N GLN A 122 14.06 8.46 -5.44
CA GLN A 122 12.88 8.36 -4.59
C GLN A 122 13.28 7.70 -3.27
N MET A 123 13.23 8.45 -2.17
CA MET A 123 13.36 7.91 -0.83
C MET A 123 12.02 7.34 -0.38
N ILE A 124 12.05 6.24 0.37
CA ILE A 124 10.88 5.66 1.03
C ILE A 124 11.11 5.71 2.53
N PHE A 125 10.23 6.39 3.26
CA PHE A 125 10.31 6.58 4.71
C PHE A 125 9.45 5.61 5.49
N GLY A 126 8.19 5.45 5.09
CA GLY A 126 7.23 4.59 5.76
C GLY A 126 6.61 3.56 4.81
N VAL A 127 6.42 2.37 5.33
CA VAL A 127 5.64 1.30 4.69
C VAL A 127 4.70 0.73 5.74
N ASN A 128 3.46 1.16 5.70
CA ASN A 128 2.47 0.94 6.73
C ASN A 128 1.33 0.05 6.22
N THR A 129 0.93 -0.90 7.01
CA THR A 129 -0.32 -1.66 6.81
C THR A 129 -0.93 -1.95 8.17
N LEU A 130 -2.19 -1.58 8.35
CA LEU A 130 -2.93 -1.87 9.58
C LEU A 130 -2.81 -3.36 9.95
N PRO A 131 -2.62 -3.71 11.21
CA PRO A 131 -2.40 -5.10 11.64
C PRO A 131 -3.42 -6.09 11.09
N ALA A 132 -4.71 -5.72 11.09
CA ALA A 132 -5.80 -6.56 10.58
C ALA A 132 -5.75 -6.81 9.06
N TYR A 133 -4.95 -6.01 8.32
CA TYR A 133 -4.83 -6.09 6.85
C TYR A 133 -3.46 -6.61 6.40
N ARG A 134 -2.60 -7.02 7.33
CA ARG A 134 -1.28 -7.59 7.00
C ARG A 134 -1.39 -8.96 6.36
N GLN A 135 -0.31 -9.38 5.67
CA GLN A 135 -0.20 -10.68 4.99
C GLN A 135 -1.15 -10.88 3.79
N HIS A 136 -1.75 -9.81 3.28
CA HIS A 136 -2.59 -9.81 2.07
C HIS A 136 -1.88 -9.23 0.84
N GLY A 137 -0.60 -8.83 0.97
CA GLY A 137 0.18 -8.29 -0.13
C GLY A 137 0.00 -6.79 -0.39
N TYR A 138 -0.77 -6.07 0.41
CA TYR A 138 -1.12 -4.66 0.18
C TYR A 138 0.10 -3.73 0.20
N ALA A 139 1.00 -3.89 1.18
CA ALA A 139 2.26 -3.13 1.19
C ALA A 139 3.07 -3.37 -0.09
N GLY A 140 3.15 -4.63 -0.55
CA GLY A 140 3.84 -4.97 -1.79
C GLY A 140 3.22 -4.35 -3.03
N GLU A 141 1.91 -4.21 -3.07
CA GLU A 141 1.18 -3.52 -4.16
C GLU A 141 1.54 -2.03 -4.19
N LEU A 142 1.58 -1.36 -3.04
CA LEU A 142 1.99 0.04 -2.92
C LEU A 142 3.48 0.25 -3.26
N ILE A 143 4.36 -0.66 -2.83
CA ILE A 143 5.78 -0.61 -3.19
C ILE A 143 5.95 -0.71 -4.71
N ARG A 144 5.24 -1.63 -5.38
CA ARG A 144 5.27 -1.74 -6.85
C ARG A 144 4.73 -0.48 -7.52
N LYS A 145 3.69 0.15 -6.95
CA LYS A 145 3.17 1.43 -7.45
C LYS A 145 4.22 2.54 -7.34
N ALA A 146 4.90 2.67 -6.19
CA ALA A 146 5.98 3.62 -6.00
C ALA A 146 7.14 3.39 -6.99
N ILE A 147 7.53 2.12 -7.20
CA ILE A 147 8.56 1.74 -8.18
C ILE A 147 8.12 2.13 -9.60
N PHE A 148 6.88 1.84 -9.97
CA PHE A 148 6.33 2.19 -11.28
C PHE A 148 6.36 3.70 -11.52
N ASP A 149 5.90 4.49 -10.55
CA ASP A 149 5.86 5.95 -10.65
C ASP A 149 7.26 6.56 -10.73
N ALA A 150 8.18 6.12 -9.88
CA ALA A 150 9.58 6.57 -9.90
C ALA A 150 10.25 6.27 -11.27
N ARG A 151 9.97 5.10 -11.85
CA ARG A 151 10.46 4.73 -13.18
C ARG A 151 9.85 5.61 -14.28
N ALA A 152 8.53 5.85 -14.23
CA ALA A 152 7.83 6.73 -15.16
C ALA A 152 8.34 8.18 -15.08
N GLN A 153 8.72 8.64 -13.89
CA GLN A 153 9.34 9.94 -13.63
C GLN A 153 10.85 9.99 -14.01
N ARG A 154 11.41 8.90 -14.52
CA ARG A 154 12.83 8.79 -14.93
C ARG A 154 13.82 9.00 -13.78
N ARG A 155 13.45 8.59 -12.56
CA ARG A 155 14.37 8.55 -11.42
C ARG A 155 15.45 7.49 -11.65
N LYS A 156 16.58 7.60 -10.96
CA LYS A 156 17.63 6.57 -10.97
C LYS A 156 17.22 5.31 -10.22
N GLY A 157 16.30 5.43 -9.27
CA GLY A 157 15.82 4.32 -8.46
C GLY A 157 15.19 4.77 -7.16
N LEU A 158 15.05 3.81 -6.23
CA LEU A 158 14.49 4.03 -4.90
C LEU A 158 15.51 3.62 -3.83
N VAL A 159 15.45 4.31 -2.68
CA VAL A 159 16.25 3.99 -1.49
C VAL A 159 15.35 3.95 -0.27
N LEU A 160 15.55 2.96 0.58
CA LEU A 160 14.88 2.83 1.87
C LEU A 160 15.85 2.29 2.92
N THR A 161 15.45 2.39 4.19
CA THR A 161 16.10 1.63 5.27
C THR A 161 15.11 0.64 5.87
N CYS A 162 15.59 -0.52 6.30
CA CYS A 162 14.77 -1.53 6.94
C CYS A 162 15.51 -2.27 8.05
N LYS A 163 14.73 -2.90 8.93
CA LYS A 163 15.27 -3.84 9.93
C LYS A 163 15.75 -5.12 9.26
N ASP A 164 16.77 -5.75 9.82
CA ASP A 164 17.41 -6.99 9.31
C ASP A 164 16.38 -8.04 8.83
N LYS A 165 15.35 -8.30 9.60
CA LYS A 165 14.29 -9.27 9.27
C LYS A 165 13.50 -8.95 7.99
N LEU A 166 13.59 -7.72 7.45
CA LEU A 166 12.87 -7.27 6.26
C LEU A 166 13.74 -7.20 5.01
N ILE A 167 15.06 -7.45 5.11
CA ILE A 167 15.98 -7.45 3.96
C ILE A 167 15.46 -8.36 2.86
N HIS A 168 15.12 -9.60 3.20
CA HIS A 168 14.62 -10.58 2.22
C HIS A 168 13.29 -10.13 1.57
N TYR A 169 12.42 -9.47 2.33
CA TYR A 169 11.17 -8.94 1.81
C TYR A 169 11.41 -7.86 0.74
N TYR A 170 12.27 -6.86 1.02
CA TYR A 170 12.57 -5.82 0.04
C TYR A 170 13.42 -6.34 -1.13
N ALA A 171 14.30 -7.32 -0.91
CA ALA A 171 15.04 -7.98 -1.98
C ALA A 171 14.11 -8.63 -3.02
N SER A 172 12.92 -9.09 -2.62
CA SER A 172 11.92 -9.67 -3.54
C SER A 172 11.37 -8.67 -4.56
N PHE A 173 11.52 -7.35 -4.32
CA PHE A 173 11.17 -6.27 -5.27
C PHE A 173 12.37 -5.79 -6.10
N GLY A 174 13.55 -6.38 -5.90
CA GLY A 174 14.78 -6.04 -6.60
C GLY A 174 15.69 -5.06 -5.85
N PHE A 175 15.39 -4.71 -4.60
CA PHE A 175 16.30 -3.94 -3.77
C PHE A 175 17.51 -4.77 -3.37
N ILE A 176 18.68 -4.14 -3.35
CA ILE A 176 19.96 -4.73 -2.92
C ILE A 176 20.29 -4.16 -1.54
N ASP A 177 20.66 -5.05 -0.60
CA ASP A 177 21.18 -4.65 0.71
C ASP A 177 22.59 -4.06 0.56
N GLU A 178 22.75 -2.79 0.96
CA GLU A 178 24.04 -2.08 0.97
C GLU A 178 24.72 -2.15 2.35
N GLY A 179 24.14 -2.88 3.30
CA GLY A 179 24.66 -3.04 4.64
C GLY A 179 24.03 -2.08 5.65
N ILE A 180 24.65 -2.02 6.84
CA ILE A 180 24.17 -1.18 7.95
C ILE A 180 24.29 0.29 7.57
N SER A 181 23.18 1.03 7.68
CA SER A 181 23.12 2.46 7.47
C SER A 181 23.63 3.24 8.68
N GLU A 182 23.95 4.52 8.49
CA GLU A 182 24.33 5.42 9.56
C GLU A 182 23.13 5.89 10.41
N SER A 183 21.89 5.52 10.04
CA SER A 183 20.68 5.90 10.75
C SER A 183 20.66 5.34 12.18
N VAL A 184 20.32 6.21 13.11
CA VAL A 184 20.11 5.88 14.54
C VAL A 184 18.65 6.04 14.96
N HIS A 185 17.75 6.24 13.98
CA HIS A 185 16.33 6.46 14.21
C HIS A 185 15.70 5.34 15.06
N GLY A 186 14.96 5.72 16.10
CA GLY A 186 14.33 4.78 17.04
C GLY A 186 15.32 3.90 17.83
N ASN A 187 16.61 4.23 17.83
CA ASN A 187 17.67 3.44 18.49
C ASN A 187 17.72 1.97 18.03
N VAL A 188 17.52 1.74 16.73
CA VAL A 188 17.47 0.44 16.05
C VAL A 188 18.54 0.39 14.97
N VAL A 189 19.06 -0.82 14.68
CA VAL A 189 19.95 -1.03 13.52
C VAL A 189 19.13 -1.09 12.24
N TRP A 190 19.50 -0.25 11.28
CA TRP A 190 18.88 -0.15 9.98
C TRP A 190 19.83 -0.58 8.86
N HIS A 191 19.34 -1.30 7.87
CA HIS A 191 20.04 -1.62 6.63
C HIS A 191 19.55 -0.71 5.50
N GLN A 192 20.47 -0.13 4.73
CA GLN A 192 20.11 0.61 3.53
C GLN A 192 19.87 -0.35 2.38
N MET A 193 18.73 -0.20 1.73
CA MET A 193 18.33 -0.99 0.58
C MET A 193 18.15 -0.08 -0.62
N ARG A 194 18.71 -0.42 -1.77
CA ARG A 194 18.64 0.37 -3.00
C ARG A 194 18.11 -0.46 -4.17
N LEU A 195 17.16 0.09 -4.90
CA LEU A 195 16.75 -0.39 -6.22
C LEU A 195 17.20 0.63 -7.28
N THR A 196 18.04 0.21 -8.20
CA THR A 196 18.52 1.02 -9.32
C THR A 196 17.86 0.56 -10.61
N PHE A 197 17.43 1.51 -11.45
CA PHE A 197 16.77 1.25 -12.74
C PHE A 197 17.73 1.10 -13.89
#